data_fac4ce8995bc1ac1b8bb2a4167a9e8dc
#
_entry.id   fac4ce8995bc1ac1b8bb2a4167a9e8dc
#
_cell.length_a   1.000
_cell.length_b   1.000
_cell.length_c   1.000
_cell.angle_alpha   90.00
_cell.angle_beta   90.00
_cell.angle_gamma   90.00
#
_symmetry.space_group_name_H-M   'P 1'
#
loop_
_entity.id
_entity.type
_entity.pdbx_description
1 polymer ?
#
loop_
_entity_poly.entity_id
_entity_poly.type
_entity_poly.pdbx_seq_one_letter_code
_entity_poly.pdbx_strand_id
1 'polypeptide(L)'
;MTSPDIIELLKKLRWGAFHFWPFVHNLAIPMGASLAEFLRRWIKRRNARLARNWPVVDGTVQSTHVNKVTKFFGSVRHCNASFTYSYSVHEGGEVNYFSGEFSRTFPDEDRAWEWLWLLKGKQIRVHIKPEHPETSTVLAFDLDAHFPLPARSPADFNLSPSGFDPQ
;
A
#
# COMPACT_ATOMS: atom_id res chain seq x y z
N MET A 1 -21.80 17.25 -56.28
CA MET A 1 -22.37 18.21 -55.32
C MET A 1 -21.56 18.09 -54.04
N THR A 2 -20.55 18.88 -53.91
CA THR A 2 -19.80 19.02 -52.65
C THR A 2 -20.46 20.17 -51.91
N SER A 3 -21.26 19.83 -50.92
CA SER A 3 -22.01 20.83 -50.16
C SER A 3 -21.03 21.67 -49.32
N PRO A 4 -21.01 22.99 -49.45
CA PRO A 4 -20.17 23.91 -48.64
C PRO A 4 -20.43 23.76 -47.13
N ASP A 5 -21.60 23.25 -46.76
CA ASP A 5 -22.03 23.06 -45.38
C ASP A 5 -21.19 22.08 -44.57
N ILE A 6 -20.61 21.06 -45.24
CA ILE A 6 -19.80 20.05 -44.55
C ILE A 6 -18.46 20.63 -44.08
N ILE A 7 -17.87 21.55 -44.86
CA ILE A 7 -16.58 22.18 -44.53
C ILE A 7 -16.75 23.14 -43.37
N GLU A 8 -17.87 23.82 -43.33
CA GLU A 8 -18.20 24.77 -42.22
C GLU A 8 -18.50 24.01 -40.91
N LEU A 9 -19.18 22.87 -41.04
CA LEU A 9 -19.46 22.01 -39.87
C LEU A 9 -18.17 21.39 -39.28
N LEU A 10 -17.23 20.98 -40.13
CA LEU A 10 -15.93 20.47 -39.72
C LEU A 10 -15.04 21.57 -39.08
N LYS A 11 -15.14 22.82 -39.54
CA LYS A 11 -14.47 23.95 -38.90
C LYS A 11 -15.03 24.24 -37.52
N LYS A 12 -16.34 24.20 -37.34
CA LYS A 12 -16.99 24.39 -36.01
C LYS A 12 -16.65 23.29 -35.04
N LEU A 13 -16.61 22.03 -35.49
CA LEU A 13 -16.19 20.87 -34.67
C LEU A 13 -14.72 20.97 -34.26
N ARG A 14 -13.85 21.45 -35.15
CA ARG A 14 -12.42 21.61 -34.85
C ARG A 14 -12.16 22.71 -33.82
N TRP A 15 -12.97 23.78 -33.82
CA TRP A 15 -12.86 24.87 -32.82
C TRP A 15 -13.41 24.45 -31.45
N GLY A 16 -14.49 23.67 -31.40
CA GLY A 16 -15.03 23.12 -30.16
C GLY A 16 -14.08 22.14 -29.48
N ALA A 17 -13.40 21.29 -30.25
CA ALA A 17 -12.44 20.33 -29.73
C ALA A 17 -11.21 20.95 -29.05
N PHE A 18 -10.72 22.10 -29.57
CA PHE A 18 -9.57 22.80 -28.99
C PHE A 18 -9.84 23.46 -27.64
N HIS A 19 -11.09 23.85 -27.36
CA HIS A 19 -11.46 24.48 -26.09
C HIS A 19 -11.82 23.44 -25.00
N PHE A 20 -12.17 22.20 -25.39
CA PHE A 20 -12.47 21.11 -24.46
C PHE A 20 -11.22 20.29 -24.03
N TRP A 21 -10.12 20.39 -24.79
CA TRP A 21 -8.91 19.61 -24.54
C TRP A 21 -8.28 19.85 -23.15
N PRO A 22 -8.13 21.08 -22.64
CA PRO A 22 -7.58 21.28 -21.29
C PRO A 22 -8.50 20.78 -20.18
N PHE A 23 -9.82 20.77 -20.38
CA PHE A 23 -10.75 20.20 -19.40
C PHE A 23 -10.69 18.68 -19.33
N VAL A 24 -10.56 18.01 -20.45
CA VAL A 24 -10.44 16.54 -20.51
C VAL A 24 -9.10 16.09 -19.90
N HIS A 25 -8.02 16.81 -20.13
CA HIS A 25 -6.71 16.48 -19.54
C HIS A 25 -6.68 16.65 -18.03
N ASN A 26 -7.32 17.69 -17.50
CA ASN A 26 -7.36 17.94 -16.05
C ASN A 26 -8.31 17.00 -15.29
N LEU A 27 -9.32 16.42 -15.95
CA LEU A 27 -10.22 15.42 -15.35
C LEU A 27 -9.71 13.99 -15.50
N ALA A 28 -9.03 13.66 -16.60
CA ALA A 28 -8.58 12.30 -16.88
C ALA A 28 -7.43 11.84 -15.96
N ILE A 29 -6.54 12.75 -15.57
CA ILE A 29 -5.39 12.44 -14.71
C ILE A 29 -5.81 11.99 -13.31
N PRO A 30 -6.66 12.73 -12.56
CA PRO A 30 -7.09 12.30 -11.23
C PRO A 30 -7.97 11.04 -11.25
N MET A 31 -8.79 10.84 -12.28
CA MET A 31 -9.60 9.63 -12.42
C MET A 31 -8.74 8.39 -12.73
N GLY A 32 -7.72 8.51 -13.57
CA GLY A 32 -6.80 7.42 -13.90
C GLY A 32 -5.97 6.97 -12.70
N ALA A 33 -5.46 7.89 -11.90
CA ALA A 33 -4.73 7.58 -10.67
C ALA A 33 -5.62 6.89 -9.64
N SER A 34 -6.87 7.33 -9.49
CA SER A 34 -7.85 6.73 -8.59
C SER A 34 -8.24 5.30 -9.00
N LEU A 35 -8.41 5.05 -10.30
CA LEU A 35 -8.74 3.72 -10.83
C LEU A 35 -7.56 2.74 -10.65
N ALA A 36 -6.33 3.19 -10.94
CA ALA A 36 -5.13 2.37 -10.76
C ALA A 36 -4.93 1.97 -9.29
N GLU A 37 -5.16 2.90 -8.35
CA GLU A 37 -5.10 2.65 -6.92
C GLU A 37 -6.19 1.67 -6.47
N PHE A 38 -7.41 1.83 -6.97
CA PHE A 38 -8.52 0.90 -6.71
C PHE A 38 -8.20 -0.51 -7.21
N LEU A 39 -7.68 -0.65 -8.43
CA LEU A 39 -7.28 -1.93 -9.01
C LEU A 39 -6.15 -2.58 -8.20
N ARG A 40 -5.13 -1.81 -7.79
CA ARG A 40 -4.05 -2.32 -6.93
C ARG A 40 -4.59 -2.85 -5.60
N ARG A 41 -5.49 -2.12 -4.94
CA ARG A 41 -6.13 -2.55 -3.68
C ARG A 41 -7.00 -3.78 -3.87
N TRP A 42 -7.73 -3.85 -4.97
CA TRP A 42 -8.57 -4.99 -5.30
C TRP A 42 -7.72 -6.25 -5.56
N ILE A 43 -6.64 -6.13 -6.36
CA ILE A 43 -5.70 -7.23 -6.62
C ILE A 43 -5.05 -7.71 -5.30
N LYS A 44 -4.57 -6.79 -4.45
CA LYS A 44 -4.02 -7.15 -3.14
C LYS A 44 -5.03 -7.94 -2.28
N ARG A 45 -6.28 -7.50 -2.21
CA ARG A 45 -7.35 -8.21 -1.46
C ARG A 45 -7.66 -9.58 -2.05
N ARG A 46 -7.72 -9.68 -3.36
CA ARG A 46 -7.93 -10.96 -4.06
C ARG A 46 -6.77 -11.92 -3.79
N ASN A 47 -5.54 -11.45 -3.94
CA ASN A 47 -4.35 -12.26 -3.69
C ASN A 47 -4.28 -12.71 -2.24
N ALA A 48 -4.59 -11.87 -1.28
CA ALA A 48 -4.62 -12.25 0.14
C ALA A 48 -5.64 -13.36 0.46
N ARG A 49 -6.78 -13.42 -0.24
CA ARG A 49 -7.75 -14.52 -0.08
C ARG A 49 -7.24 -15.82 -0.69
N LEU A 50 -6.64 -15.75 -1.87
CA LEU A 50 -6.09 -16.92 -2.57
C LEU A 50 -4.83 -17.44 -1.88
N ALA A 51 -4.05 -16.55 -1.30
CA ALA A 51 -2.76 -16.86 -0.66
C ALA A 51 -2.87 -17.80 0.55
N ARG A 52 -4.04 -17.95 1.13
CA ARG A 52 -4.23 -18.92 2.23
C ARG A 52 -3.87 -20.36 1.85
N ASN A 53 -4.01 -20.68 0.56
CA ASN A 53 -3.74 -22.00 0.02
C ASN A 53 -2.39 -22.06 -0.72
N TRP A 54 -1.61 -21.00 -0.70
CA TRP A 54 -0.31 -20.95 -1.36
C TRP A 54 0.75 -21.66 -0.49
N PRO A 55 1.78 -22.24 -1.12
CA PRO A 55 2.96 -22.71 -0.41
C PRO A 55 3.55 -21.61 0.47
N VAL A 56 4.04 -22.02 1.63
CA VAL A 56 4.65 -21.13 2.62
C VAL A 56 6.13 -21.36 2.67
N VAL A 57 6.90 -20.28 2.67
CA VAL A 57 8.35 -20.27 2.88
C VAL A 57 8.70 -19.31 4.00
N ASP A 58 9.84 -19.50 4.63
CA ASP A 58 10.35 -18.56 5.61
C ASP A 58 11.02 -17.38 4.91
N GLY A 59 10.62 -16.18 5.30
CA GLY A 59 11.24 -14.93 4.87
C GLY A 59 11.79 -14.17 6.05
N THR A 60 12.72 -13.25 5.80
CA THR A 60 13.34 -12.39 6.83
C THR A 60 12.99 -10.94 6.57
N VAL A 61 12.55 -10.23 7.61
CA VAL A 61 12.28 -8.79 7.55
C VAL A 61 13.60 -8.02 7.46
N GLN A 62 13.76 -7.24 6.38
CA GLN A 62 14.99 -6.52 6.06
C GLN A 62 14.94 -5.07 6.52
N SER A 63 13.92 -4.33 6.11
CA SER A 63 13.77 -2.92 6.44
C SER A 63 12.36 -2.61 6.90
N THR A 64 12.25 -1.56 7.71
CA THR A 64 10.98 -1.10 8.28
C THR A 64 10.83 0.40 8.07
N HIS A 65 9.62 0.85 7.77
CA HIS A 65 9.34 2.26 7.51
C HIS A 65 7.94 2.66 7.99
N VAL A 66 7.81 3.89 8.51
CA VAL A 66 6.53 4.49 8.91
C VAL A 66 6.28 5.74 8.10
N ASN A 67 5.14 5.78 7.40
CA ASN A 67 4.65 6.94 6.66
C ASN A 67 3.45 7.56 7.37
N LYS A 68 3.53 8.85 7.69
CA LYS A 68 2.40 9.62 8.23
C LYS A 68 1.50 10.08 7.09
N VAL A 69 0.21 9.77 7.20
CA VAL A 69 -0.81 10.29 6.28
C VAL A 69 -1.54 11.44 6.95
N THR A 70 -1.26 12.66 6.50
CA THR A 70 -1.85 13.88 7.04
C THR A 70 -3.16 14.23 6.34
N LYS A 71 -4.07 14.90 7.07
CA LYS A 71 -5.24 15.58 6.50
C LYS A 71 -4.83 16.93 5.91
N PHE A 72 -5.74 17.53 5.12
CA PHE A 72 -5.54 18.81 4.44
C PHE A 72 -5.14 19.99 5.37
N PHE A 73 -5.36 19.86 6.68
CA PHE A 73 -4.99 20.87 7.70
C PHE A 73 -3.84 20.42 8.63
N GLY A 74 -2.98 19.54 8.17
CA GLY A 74 -1.76 19.16 8.91
C GLY A 74 -1.94 18.17 10.05
N SER A 75 -3.17 17.83 10.47
CA SER A 75 -3.38 16.78 11.47
C SER A 75 -3.12 15.39 10.90
N VAL A 76 -2.35 14.55 11.61
CA VAL A 76 -2.11 13.15 11.24
C VAL A 76 -3.43 12.37 11.32
N ARG A 77 -3.81 11.73 10.24
CA ARG A 77 -5.03 10.92 10.19
C ARG A 77 -4.76 9.48 10.63
N HIS A 78 -3.66 8.92 10.18
CA HIS A 78 -3.20 7.57 10.45
C HIS A 78 -1.76 7.42 9.98
N CYS A 79 -1.11 6.38 10.44
CA CYS A 79 0.23 6.02 10.01
C CYS A 79 0.19 4.69 9.26
N ASN A 80 0.94 4.59 8.16
CA ASN A 80 1.16 3.35 7.45
C ASN A 80 2.53 2.81 7.84
N ALA A 81 2.54 1.70 8.56
CA ALA A 81 3.76 0.93 8.81
C ALA A 81 3.97 -0.02 7.65
N SER A 82 5.16 -0.03 7.06
CA SER A 82 5.56 -0.97 6.03
C SER A 82 6.90 -1.62 6.36
N PHE A 83 7.10 -2.83 5.88
CA PHE A 83 8.38 -3.49 5.92
C PHE A 83 8.64 -4.24 4.60
N THR A 84 9.92 -4.35 4.25
CA THR A 84 10.37 -5.21 3.18
C THR A 84 10.87 -6.52 3.76
N TYR A 85 10.70 -7.60 3.03
CA TYR A 85 11.17 -8.92 3.41
C TYR A 85 11.84 -9.61 2.22
N SER A 86 12.79 -10.48 2.52
CA SER A 86 13.42 -11.35 1.53
C SER A 86 13.13 -12.82 1.87
N TYR A 87 13.07 -13.65 0.85
CA TYR A 87 12.89 -15.09 0.95
C TYR A 87 13.62 -15.78 -0.20
N SER A 88 13.88 -17.08 -0.05
CA SER A 88 14.48 -17.89 -1.09
C SER A 88 13.59 -19.06 -1.46
N VAL A 89 13.64 -19.44 -2.73
CA VAL A 89 12.95 -20.61 -3.26
C VAL A 89 13.96 -21.51 -3.96
N HIS A 90 13.90 -22.80 -3.64
CA HIS A 90 14.72 -23.81 -4.29
C HIS A 90 13.95 -24.38 -5.48
N GLU A 91 14.46 -24.17 -6.68
CA GLU A 91 13.83 -24.63 -7.91
C GLU A 91 14.90 -25.21 -8.85
N GLY A 92 14.72 -26.44 -9.28
CA GLY A 92 15.65 -27.10 -10.21
C GLY A 92 17.09 -27.27 -9.72
N GLY A 93 17.34 -27.20 -8.39
CA GLY A 93 18.68 -27.24 -7.81
C GLY A 93 19.35 -25.87 -7.65
N GLU A 94 18.70 -24.80 -8.07
CA GLU A 94 19.15 -23.43 -7.87
C GLU A 94 18.38 -22.75 -6.74
N VAL A 95 19.03 -21.76 -6.09
CA VAL A 95 18.42 -20.94 -5.04
C VAL A 95 18.14 -19.56 -5.60
N ASN A 96 16.88 -19.25 -5.77
CA ASN A 96 16.42 -17.94 -6.24
C ASN A 96 16.00 -17.08 -5.06
N TYR A 97 16.48 -15.81 -5.03
CA TYR A 97 16.16 -14.84 -3.98
C TYR A 97 15.15 -13.84 -4.49
N PHE A 98 14.12 -13.62 -3.67
CA PHE A 98 13.04 -12.68 -3.97
C PHE A 98 12.84 -11.73 -2.80
N SER A 99 12.16 -10.61 -3.08
CA SER A 99 11.76 -9.65 -2.06
C SER A 99 10.30 -9.23 -2.25
N GLY A 100 9.68 -8.83 -1.14
CA GLY A 100 8.33 -8.32 -1.15
C GLY A 100 8.14 -7.20 -0.12
N GLU A 101 6.99 -6.57 -0.14
CA GLU A 101 6.62 -5.52 0.80
C GLU A 101 5.23 -5.81 1.40
N PHE A 102 5.13 -5.59 2.71
CA PHE A 102 3.86 -5.62 3.43
C PHE A 102 3.61 -4.27 4.10
N SER A 103 2.34 -3.83 4.14
CA SER A 103 1.96 -2.59 4.81
C SER A 103 0.69 -2.75 5.62
N ARG A 104 0.64 -2.09 6.78
CA ARG A 104 -0.50 -2.05 7.70
C ARG A 104 -0.74 -0.64 8.20
N THR A 105 -2.01 -0.28 8.39
CA THR A 105 -2.40 1.04 8.87
C THR A 105 -2.62 1.02 10.39
N PHE A 106 -2.10 2.03 11.07
CA PHE A 106 -2.22 2.25 12.51
C PHE A 106 -2.82 3.61 12.82
N PRO A 107 -3.52 3.78 13.94
CA PRO A 107 -4.12 5.06 14.32
C PRO A 107 -3.07 6.12 14.68
N ASP A 108 -1.93 5.70 15.23
CA ASP A 108 -0.84 6.56 15.67
C ASP A 108 0.53 5.99 15.29
N GLU A 109 1.56 6.83 15.41
CA GLU A 109 2.93 6.51 15.03
C GLU A 109 3.61 5.56 16.02
N ASP A 110 3.34 5.72 17.31
CA ASP A 110 3.95 4.91 18.35
C ASP A 110 3.57 3.45 18.19
N ARG A 111 2.28 3.17 17.94
CA ARG A 111 1.80 1.83 17.61
C ARG A 111 2.41 1.24 16.35
N ALA A 112 2.61 2.09 15.34
CA ALA A 112 3.23 1.67 14.10
C ALA A 112 4.68 1.23 14.34
N TRP A 113 5.44 2.00 15.13
CA TRP A 113 6.80 1.66 15.50
C TRP A 113 6.90 0.48 16.45
N GLU A 114 6.06 0.38 17.48
CA GLU A 114 5.99 -0.78 18.37
C GLU A 114 5.86 -2.08 17.58
N TRP A 115 4.93 -2.09 16.63
CA TRP A 115 4.70 -3.26 15.78
C TRP A 115 5.90 -3.58 14.89
N LEU A 116 6.53 -2.59 14.27
CA LEU A 116 7.71 -2.80 13.42
C LEU A 116 8.93 -3.28 14.21
N TRP A 117 9.09 -2.82 15.45
CA TRP A 117 10.18 -3.28 16.34
C TRP A 117 10.06 -4.77 16.67
N LEU A 118 8.84 -5.29 16.83
CA LEU A 118 8.62 -6.72 17.03
C LEU A 118 9.03 -7.56 15.82
N LEU A 119 8.95 -6.99 14.63
CA LEU A 119 9.19 -7.68 13.36
C LEU A 119 10.61 -7.54 12.82
N LYS A 120 11.31 -6.46 13.15
CA LYS A 120 12.63 -6.15 12.58
C LYS A 120 13.63 -7.30 12.77
N GLY A 121 14.17 -7.81 11.65
CA GLY A 121 15.13 -8.91 11.64
C GLY A 121 14.54 -10.29 11.99
N LYS A 122 13.21 -10.40 12.16
CA LYS A 122 12.55 -11.65 12.47
C LYS A 122 12.22 -12.45 11.22
N GLN A 123 12.11 -13.77 11.41
CA GLN A 123 11.54 -14.65 10.39
C GLN A 123 10.02 -14.55 10.39
N ILE A 124 9.45 -14.52 9.19
CA ILE A 124 8.02 -14.43 8.95
C ILE A 124 7.59 -15.46 7.90
N ARG A 125 6.33 -15.84 7.95
CA ARG A 125 5.73 -16.72 6.94
C ARG A 125 5.36 -15.92 5.69
N VAL A 126 5.91 -16.35 4.54
CA VAL A 126 5.66 -15.74 3.23
C VAL A 126 4.92 -16.75 2.37
N HIS A 127 3.75 -16.39 1.90
CA HIS A 127 2.96 -17.17 0.96
C HIS A 127 3.39 -16.83 -0.46
N ILE A 128 3.86 -17.81 -1.21
CA ILE A 128 4.33 -17.66 -2.59
C ILE A 128 3.29 -18.22 -3.56
N LYS A 129 3.04 -17.48 -4.64
CA LYS A 129 2.11 -17.94 -5.67
C LYS A 129 2.72 -19.13 -6.42
N PRO A 130 2.01 -20.26 -6.57
CA PRO A 130 2.47 -21.36 -7.39
C PRO A 130 2.80 -20.88 -8.81
N GLU A 131 3.85 -21.41 -9.43
CA GLU A 131 4.32 -21.06 -10.79
C GLU A 131 4.82 -19.60 -10.97
N HIS A 132 4.70 -18.75 -9.96
CA HIS A 132 5.13 -17.36 -9.96
C HIS A 132 5.79 -16.99 -8.62
N PRO A 133 6.97 -17.55 -8.30
CA PRO A 133 7.60 -17.37 -6.99
C PRO A 133 7.96 -15.91 -6.69
N GLU A 134 8.09 -15.05 -7.72
CA GLU A 134 8.27 -13.61 -7.57
C GLU A 134 7.03 -12.90 -7.02
N THR A 135 5.87 -13.54 -7.08
CA THR A 135 4.63 -13.03 -6.52
C THR A 135 4.40 -13.63 -5.14
N SER A 136 4.59 -12.82 -4.11
CA SER A 136 4.43 -13.23 -2.73
C SER A 136 3.52 -12.30 -1.94
N THR A 137 3.05 -12.77 -0.80
CA THR A 137 2.32 -11.98 0.17
C THR A 137 2.52 -12.52 1.58
N VAL A 138 2.42 -11.61 2.56
CA VAL A 138 2.36 -11.96 3.98
C VAL A 138 0.91 -11.77 4.44
N LEU A 139 0.39 -12.71 5.21
CA LEU A 139 -0.97 -12.62 5.71
C LEU A 139 -0.98 -11.99 7.12
N ALA A 140 -1.87 -11.01 7.31
CA ALA A 140 -1.93 -10.27 8.57
C ALA A 140 -2.19 -11.19 9.77
N PHE A 141 -3.00 -12.23 9.60
CA PHE A 141 -3.30 -13.16 10.71
C PHE A 141 -2.09 -14.01 11.14
N ASP A 142 -1.15 -14.32 10.21
CA ASP A 142 0.09 -15.01 10.56
C ASP A 142 0.99 -14.12 11.40
N LEU A 143 1.04 -12.83 11.06
CA LEU A 143 1.79 -11.84 11.85
C LEU A 143 1.16 -11.65 13.24
N ASP A 144 -0.16 -11.51 13.32
CA ASP A 144 -0.87 -11.31 14.58
C ASP A 144 -0.77 -12.53 15.50
N ALA A 145 -0.69 -13.74 14.93
CA ALA A 145 -0.51 -14.97 15.70
C ALA A 145 0.90 -15.11 16.29
N HIS A 146 1.93 -14.66 15.59
CA HIS A 146 3.32 -14.81 16.01
C HIS A 146 3.89 -13.56 16.70
N PHE A 147 3.34 -12.38 16.39
CA PHE A 147 3.80 -11.09 16.89
C PHE A 147 2.59 -10.26 17.37
N PRO A 148 1.91 -10.70 18.42
CA PRO A 148 0.75 -9.96 18.93
C PRO A 148 1.18 -8.62 19.50
N LEU A 149 0.48 -7.55 19.09
CA LEU A 149 0.65 -6.26 19.73
C LEU A 149 0.13 -6.31 21.16
N PRO A 150 0.87 -5.79 22.12
CA PRO A 150 0.39 -5.68 23.49
C PRO A 150 -0.90 -4.85 23.56
N ALA A 151 -1.87 -5.33 24.32
CA ALA A 151 -3.08 -4.56 24.59
C ALA A 151 -2.69 -3.33 25.42
N ARG A 152 -2.98 -2.12 24.90
CA ARG A 152 -2.83 -0.90 25.72
C ARG A 152 -3.88 -0.91 26.82
N SER A 153 -3.40 -0.72 28.05
CA SER A 153 -4.30 -0.46 29.17
C SER A 153 -5.00 0.89 28.99
N PRO A 154 -6.28 1.05 29.35
CA PRO A 154 -6.93 2.35 29.39
C PRO A 154 -6.19 3.41 30.22
N ALA A 155 -5.33 2.98 31.16
CA ALA A 155 -4.50 3.85 31.97
C ALA A 155 -3.40 4.57 31.15
N ASP A 156 -2.95 4.01 30.02
CA ASP A 156 -1.89 4.60 29.20
C ASP A 156 -2.35 5.87 28.44
N PHE A 157 -3.67 6.12 28.35
CA PHE A 157 -4.23 7.34 27.74
C PHE A 157 -4.23 8.55 28.67
N ASN A 158 -3.97 8.37 29.99
CA ASN A 158 -4.01 9.45 30.98
C ASN A 158 -2.66 10.09 31.30
N LEU A 159 -1.60 9.71 30.64
CA LEU A 159 -0.34 10.45 30.70
C LEU A 159 -0.40 11.65 29.75
N SER A 160 -1.23 12.62 30.07
CA SER A 160 -1.05 14.00 29.61
C SER A 160 0.39 14.41 29.93
N PRO A 161 1.12 15.01 28.99
CA PRO A 161 2.38 15.64 29.29
C PRO A 161 2.12 16.93 30.12
N SER A 162 1.83 16.73 31.40
CA SER A 162 1.87 17.82 32.38
C SER A 162 3.33 18.05 32.75
N GLY A 163 3.94 19.08 32.18
CA GLY A 163 5.23 19.50 32.64
C GLY A 163 6.13 20.15 31.62
N PHE A 164 5.63 21.04 30.78
CA PHE A 164 6.46 22.12 30.28
C PHE A 164 6.09 23.37 31.06
N ASP A 165 6.79 23.58 32.19
CA ASP A 165 6.86 24.87 32.90
C ASP A 165 7.95 25.68 32.18
N PRO A 166 7.62 26.76 31.46
CA PRO A 166 8.62 27.66 30.92
C PRO A 166 9.09 28.59 32.08
N GLN A 167 10.29 28.36 32.55
CA GLN A 167 11.07 29.36 33.25
C GLN A 167 11.86 30.22 32.27
#